data_e7d4034a86dfc9c396820a303e3fcd4d
#
_entry.id   e7d4034a86dfc9c396820a303e3fcd4d
#
_cell.length_a   1.000
_cell.length_b   1.000
_cell.length_c   1.000
_cell.angle_alpha   90.00
_cell.angle_beta   90.00
_cell.angle_gamma   90.00
#
_symmetry.space_group_name_H-M   'P 1'
#
loop_
_entity.id
_entity.type
_entity.pdbx_description
1 polymer ?
#
loop_
_entity_poly.entity_id
_entity_poly.type
_entity_poly.pdbx_seq_one_letter_code
_entity_poly.pdbx_strand_id
1 'polypeptide(L)'
;MKYIDKIIVQEKDAVGMSAAEVYKCQIEDQVVYLKRINEIYSRTTYSVKREAEVMQWLEGILNVPKVIEYGQKESTEYLIMSEIEGKSIDDFAEDPIQYIAYLANAIKLLQSIDISNCPFSSQIDMRLEELDYLLKNGLADTDISNWEDSTEFTDPQELYKWLCDNKPQEELVFSHGDISNLFICNDEIYFFDLARCGTADKWLDISMCVREIRNFFHNSEFEKLFFEMLGMEPNYEKINYDLLLDEMF
;
A
#
# COMPACT_ATOMS: atom_id res chain seq x y z
N MET A 1 1.72 18.69 -26.08
CA MET A 1 1.02 19.39 -25.01
C MET A 1 0.73 18.36 -23.95
N LYS A 2 1.14 18.60 -22.74
CA LYS A 2 0.98 17.60 -21.67
C LYS A 2 -0.47 17.51 -21.21
N TYR A 3 -0.94 16.33 -20.79
CA TYR A 3 -2.30 16.14 -20.27
C TYR A 3 -2.56 16.94 -19.00
N ILE A 4 -1.54 17.12 -18.14
CA ILE A 4 -1.64 17.92 -16.91
C ILE A 4 -2.10 19.37 -17.18
N ASP A 5 -1.89 19.91 -18.38
CA ASP A 5 -2.31 21.27 -18.74
C ASP A 5 -3.73 21.32 -19.30
N LYS A 6 -4.37 20.16 -19.53
CA LYS A 6 -5.72 20.02 -20.12
C LYS A 6 -6.73 19.37 -19.17
N ILE A 7 -6.26 18.89 -18.02
CA ILE A 7 -7.08 18.15 -17.08
C ILE A 7 -8.13 19.06 -16.43
N ILE A 8 -9.35 18.56 -16.35
CA ILE A 8 -10.46 19.24 -15.67
C ILE A 8 -10.71 18.50 -14.37
N VAL A 9 -10.43 19.16 -13.25
CA VAL A 9 -10.72 18.60 -11.92
C VAL A 9 -12.22 18.62 -11.68
N GLN A 10 -12.80 17.49 -11.35
CA GLN A 10 -14.22 17.33 -11.01
C GLN A 10 -14.44 17.31 -9.51
N GLU A 11 -13.65 16.50 -8.79
CA GLU A 11 -13.81 16.27 -7.37
C GLU A 11 -12.46 15.96 -6.72
N LYS A 12 -12.26 16.39 -5.47
CA LYS A 12 -11.14 15.94 -4.65
C LYS A 12 -11.58 14.69 -3.88
N ASP A 13 -10.81 13.64 -3.97
CA ASP A 13 -11.03 12.46 -3.14
C ASP A 13 -10.75 12.83 -1.67
N ALA A 14 -11.76 12.62 -0.82
CA ALA A 14 -11.71 12.97 0.59
C ALA A 14 -11.31 11.77 1.50
N VAL A 15 -11.15 10.57 0.91
CA VAL A 15 -11.00 9.32 1.67
C VAL A 15 -9.52 9.00 1.95
N GLY A 16 -8.58 9.54 1.16
CA GLY A 16 -7.16 9.25 1.34
C GLY A 16 -6.56 9.86 2.61
N MET A 17 -5.95 9.04 3.46
CA MET A 17 -5.23 9.48 4.67
C MET A 17 -3.74 9.78 4.40
N SER A 18 -3.26 9.56 3.18
CA SER A 18 -1.85 9.78 2.81
C SER A 18 -1.53 11.26 2.58
N ALA A 19 -0.23 11.59 2.57
CA ALA A 19 0.27 12.93 2.23
C ALA A 19 -0.04 13.34 0.76
N ALA A 20 -0.48 12.40 -0.08
CA ALA A 20 -0.85 12.64 -1.47
C ALA A 20 -2.28 13.17 -1.58
N GLU A 21 -2.49 14.09 -2.52
CA GLU A 21 -3.82 14.54 -2.90
C GLU A 21 -4.28 13.79 -4.14
N VAL A 22 -5.49 13.20 -4.09
CA VAL A 22 -6.11 12.49 -5.20
C VAL A 22 -7.33 13.27 -5.70
N TYR A 23 -7.48 13.35 -7.02
CA TYR A 23 -8.58 14.05 -7.67
C TYR A 23 -9.18 13.20 -8.78
N LYS A 24 -10.51 13.07 -8.78
CA LYS A 24 -11.25 12.61 -9.95
C LYS A 24 -11.30 13.72 -10.99
N CYS A 25 -10.90 13.40 -12.19
CA CYS A 25 -10.68 14.38 -13.24
C CYS A 25 -11.26 13.88 -14.57
N GLN A 26 -11.28 14.76 -15.55
CA GLN A 26 -11.67 14.45 -16.93
C GLN A 26 -10.63 14.96 -17.91
N ILE A 27 -10.29 14.13 -18.88
CA ILE A 27 -9.51 14.48 -20.07
C ILE A 27 -10.34 14.09 -21.29
N GLU A 28 -10.79 15.09 -22.06
CA GLU A 28 -11.75 14.88 -23.16
C GLU A 28 -13.00 14.16 -22.63
N ASP A 29 -13.31 12.96 -23.13
CA ASP A 29 -14.47 12.16 -22.70
C ASP A 29 -14.11 11.03 -21.69
N GLN A 30 -12.86 11.01 -21.19
CA GLN A 30 -12.38 9.97 -20.29
C GLN A 30 -12.26 10.45 -18.85
N VAL A 31 -12.76 9.64 -17.91
CA VAL A 31 -12.51 9.81 -16.48
C VAL A 31 -11.11 9.31 -16.17
N VAL A 32 -10.37 10.11 -15.42
CA VAL A 32 -9.00 9.79 -14.98
C VAL A 32 -8.82 10.23 -13.53
N TYR A 33 -7.80 9.70 -12.88
CA TYR A 33 -7.40 10.14 -11.55
C TYR A 33 -6.06 10.87 -11.61
N LEU A 34 -5.98 12.00 -10.92
CA LEU A 34 -4.76 12.77 -10.72
C LEU A 34 -4.33 12.61 -9.27
N LYS A 35 -3.16 12.01 -9.03
CA LYS A 35 -2.50 11.95 -7.73
C LYS A 35 -1.34 12.95 -7.72
N ARG A 36 -1.21 13.73 -6.65
CA ARG A 36 -0.16 14.74 -6.50
C ARG A 36 0.46 14.67 -5.12
N ILE A 37 1.76 14.89 -5.06
CA ILE A 37 2.48 14.93 -3.78
C ILE A 37 3.62 15.95 -3.83
N ASN A 38 3.96 16.52 -2.69
CA ASN A 38 5.11 17.42 -2.59
C ASN A 38 6.41 16.68 -2.85
N GLU A 39 7.37 17.32 -3.55
CA GLU A 39 8.66 16.73 -3.90
C GLU A 39 9.52 16.28 -2.71
N ILE A 40 9.22 16.72 -1.49
CA ILE A 40 9.90 16.25 -0.28
C ILE A 40 9.75 14.74 -0.11
N TYR A 41 8.67 14.13 -0.66
CA TYR A 41 8.41 12.70 -0.65
C TYR A 41 9.01 11.93 -1.84
N SER A 42 9.73 12.61 -2.77
CA SER A 42 10.26 11.98 -3.99
C SER A 42 11.25 10.82 -3.77
N ARG A 43 11.81 10.72 -2.56
CA ARG A 43 12.76 9.67 -2.16
C ARG A 43 12.12 8.59 -1.30
N THR A 44 10.82 8.63 -1.13
CA THR A 44 10.06 7.73 -0.26
C THR A 44 9.13 6.82 -1.08
N THR A 45 8.54 5.85 -0.42
CA THR A 45 7.47 5.02 -0.99
C THR A 45 6.15 5.78 -1.16
N TYR A 46 6.11 7.07 -0.88
CA TYR A 46 4.98 7.95 -1.21
C TYR A 46 5.12 8.62 -2.59
N SER A 47 6.29 8.51 -3.26
CA SER A 47 6.53 9.14 -4.56
C SER A 47 5.56 8.62 -5.63
N VAL A 48 4.78 9.51 -6.23
CA VAL A 48 3.89 9.17 -7.33
C VAL A 48 4.64 8.84 -8.63
N LYS A 49 5.89 9.27 -8.75
CA LYS A 49 6.79 8.82 -9.81
C LYS A 49 7.12 7.34 -9.64
N ARG A 50 7.49 6.93 -8.41
CA ARG A 50 7.73 5.52 -8.09
C ARG A 50 6.48 4.68 -8.37
N GLU A 51 5.30 5.17 -7.97
CA GLU A 51 4.03 4.50 -8.24
C GLU A 51 3.81 4.28 -9.74
N ALA A 52 4.04 5.31 -10.56
CA ALA A 52 3.93 5.19 -12.02
C ALA A 52 4.90 4.15 -12.60
N GLU A 53 6.14 4.11 -12.12
CA GLU A 53 7.15 3.13 -12.56
C GLU A 53 6.78 1.70 -12.14
N VAL A 54 6.23 1.51 -10.94
CA VAL A 54 5.69 0.22 -10.47
C VAL A 54 4.51 -0.23 -11.34
N MET A 55 3.54 0.65 -11.60
CA MET A 55 2.39 0.35 -12.45
C MET A 55 2.84 -0.08 -13.86
N GLN A 56 3.81 0.62 -14.45
CA GLN A 56 4.36 0.25 -15.76
C GLN A 56 5.06 -1.11 -15.75
N TRP A 57 5.76 -1.44 -14.67
CA TRP A 57 6.42 -2.75 -14.53
C TRP A 57 5.40 -3.89 -14.35
N LEU A 58 4.28 -3.61 -13.68
CA LEU A 58 3.20 -4.57 -13.45
C LEU A 58 2.24 -4.73 -14.64
N GLU A 59 2.38 -3.90 -15.68
CA GLU A 59 1.49 -3.98 -16.86
C GLU A 59 1.57 -5.36 -17.52
N GLY A 60 0.43 -6.04 -17.61
CA GLY A 60 0.33 -7.42 -18.12
C GLY A 60 0.72 -8.51 -17.12
N ILE A 61 1.12 -8.16 -15.90
CA ILE A 61 1.39 -9.09 -14.79
C ILE A 61 0.21 -9.10 -13.82
N LEU A 62 -0.25 -7.91 -13.39
CA LEU A 62 -1.41 -7.72 -12.53
C LEU A 62 -2.40 -6.73 -13.16
N ASN A 63 -3.64 -6.78 -12.70
CA ASN A 63 -4.62 -5.74 -13.03
C ASN A 63 -4.31 -4.49 -12.19
N VAL A 64 -3.82 -3.45 -12.84
CA VAL A 64 -3.46 -2.16 -12.25
C VAL A 64 -3.99 -1.02 -13.13
N PRO A 65 -4.16 0.21 -12.63
CA PRO A 65 -4.50 1.36 -13.46
C PRO A 65 -3.44 1.58 -14.55
N LYS A 66 -3.83 2.11 -15.69
CA LYS A 66 -2.89 2.50 -16.75
C LYS A 66 -2.30 3.87 -16.45
N VAL A 67 -0.99 3.97 -16.53
CA VAL A 67 -0.30 5.27 -16.47
C VAL A 67 -0.58 6.06 -17.75
N ILE A 68 -1.16 7.24 -17.63
CA ILE A 68 -1.43 8.15 -18.75
C ILE A 68 -0.29 9.16 -18.88
N GLU A 69 0.07 9.82 -17.80
CA GLU A 69 1.18 10.76 -17.73
C GLU A 69 1.69 10.85 -16.28
N TYR A 70 2.98 11.00 -16.09
CA TYR A 70 3.54 11.39 -14.81
C TYR A 70 4.70 12.37 -15.00
N GLY A 71 4.99 13.14 -13.96
CA GLY A 71 6.07 14.13 -14.01
C GLY A 71 6.13 15.00 -12.79
N GLN A 72 6.82 16.12 -12.95
CA GLN A 72 6.96 17.14 -11.91
C GLN A 72 6.58 18.50 -12.48
N LYS A 73 5.86 19.28 -11.69
CA LYS A 73 5.53 20.68 -11.98
C LYS A 73 5.76 21.49 -10.71
N GLU A 74 6.72 22.44 -10.78
CA GLU A 74 7.22 23.15 -9.60
C GLU A 74 7.73 22.18 -8.54
N SER A 75 7.32 22.30 -7.29
CA SER A 75 7.70 21.43 -6.16
C SER A 75 6.72 20.26 -5.96
N THR A 76 5.98 19.86 -7.00
CA THR A 76 4.95 18.84 -6.90
C THR A 76 5.13 17.76 -7.97
N GLU A 77 5.26 16.51 -7.54
CA GLU A 77 5.14 15.35 -8.43
C GLU A 77 3.66 15.11 -8.74
N TYR A 78 3.36 14.60 -9.94
CA TYR A 78 2.00 14.23 -10.34
C TYR A 78 2.00 12.93 -11.15
N LEU A 79 0.91 12.19 -11.00
CA LEU A 79 0.55 10.99 -11.76
C LEU A 79 -0.89 11.13 -12.23
N ILE A 80 -1.11 10.93 -13.53
CA ILE A 80 -2.42 10.79 -14.15
C ILE A 80 -2.57 9.34 -14.56
N MET A 81 -3.63 8.69 -14.08
CA MET A 81 -3.91 7.28 -14.31
C MET A 81 -5.36 7.04 -14.70
N SER A 82 -5.62 5.89 -15.32
CA SER A 82 -6.99 5.50 -15.69
C SER A 82 -7.84 5.21 -14.44
N GLU A 83 -9.15 5.39 -14.58
CA GLU A 83 -10.12 4.87 -13.62
C GLU A 83 -10.08 3.33 -13.59
N ILE A 84 -10.30 2.73 -12.43
CA ILE A 84 -10.67 1.32 -12.27
C ILE A 84 -12.17 1.28 -12.06
N GLU A 85 -12.88 0.60 -12.95
CA GLU A 85 -14.30 0.30 -12.75
C GLU A 85 -14.41 -0.89 -11.79
N GLY A 86 -15.14 -0.72 -10.66
CA GLY A 86 -15.25 -1.79 -9.66
C GLY A 86 -15.80 -1.29 -8.34
N LYS A 87 -15.83 -2.20 -7.39
CA LYS A 87 -16.16 -1.94 -5.98
C LYS A 87 -14.90 -2.02 -5.15
N SER A 88 -14.76 -1.14 -4.15
CA SER A 88 -13.74 -1.33 -3.12
C SER A 88 -13.91 -2.69 -2.43
N ILE A 89 -12.82 -3.25 -1.96
CA ILE A 89 -12.89 -4.46 -1.14
C ILE A 89 -13.78 -4.25 0.09
N ASP A 90 -13.83 -3.05 0.63
CA ASP A 90 -14.64 -2.69 1.79
C ASP A 90 -16.15 -2.84 1.54
N ASP A 91 -16.59 -2.73 0.29
CA ASP A 91 -17.99 -2.99 -0.08
C ASP A 91 -18.41 -4.46 0.14
N PHE A 92 -17.44 -5.34 0.38
CA PHE A 92 -17.66 -6.76 0.68
C PHE A 92 -17.55 -7.09 2.17
N ALA A 93 -17.35 -6.11 3.05
CA ALA A 93 -17.22 -6.34 4.50
C ALA A 93 -18.48 -6.95 5.17
N GLU A 94 -19.65 -6.85 4.52
CA GLU A 94 -20.87 -7.52 4.99
C GLU A 94 -20.83 -9.04 4.80
N ASP A 95 -19.97 -9.57 3.92
CA ASP A 95 -19.67 -10.99 3.75
C ASP A 95 -18.22 -11.30 4.10
N PRO A 96 -17.93 -11.60 5.38
CA PRO A 96 -16.57 -11.85 5.85
C PRO A 96 -15.84 -12.96 5.10
N ILE A 97 -16.57 -14.00 4.65
CA ILE A 97 -15.97 -15.14 3.95
C ILE A 97 -15.46 -14.68 2.56
N GLN A 98 -16.27 -13.89 1.86
CA GLN A 98 -15.90 -13.35 0.55
C GLN A 98 -14.78 -12.34 0.66
N TYR A 99 -14.85 -11.43 1.64
CA TYR A 99 -13.80 -10.46 1.94
C TYR A 99 -12.45 -11.13 2.16
N ILE A 100 -12.41 -12.12 3.07
CA ILE A 100 -11.19 -12.88 3.39
C ILE A 100 -10.69 -13.67 2.18
N ALA A 101 -11.59 -14.23 1.38
CA ALA A 101 -11.19 -14.93 0.16
C ALA A 101 -10.51 -14.00 -0.85
N TYR A 102 -10.97 -12.75 -1.01
CA TYR A 102 -10.31 -11.77 -1.86
C TYR A 102 -8.92 -11.41 -1.32
N LEU A 103 -8.77 -11.15 -0.02
CA LEU A 103 -7.46 -10.88 0.59
C LEU A 103 -6.50 -12.05 0.40
N ALA A 104 -6.93 -13.29 0.70
CA ALA A 104 -6.10 -14.47 0.53
C ALA A 104 -5.69 -14.70 -0.94
N ASN A 105 -6.57 -14.42 -1.90
CA ASN A 105 -6.27 -14.51 -3.32
C ASN A 105 -5.31 -13.40 -3.76
N ALA A 106 -5.46 -12.17 -3.26
CA ALA A 106 -4.54 -11.06 -3.52
C ALA A 106 -3.13 -11.41 -3.07
N ILE A 107 -2.95 -11.94 -1.85
CA ILE A 107 -1.66 -12.43 -1.35
C ILE A 107 -1.06 -13.47 -2.29
N LYS A 108 -1.83 -14.47 -2.71
CA LYS A 108 -1.34 -15.53 -3.62
C LYS A 108 -0.93 -14.97 -4.98
N LEU A 109 -1.67 -14.01 -5.53
CA LEU A 109 -1.32 -13.35 -6.78
C LEU A 109 0.02 -12.60 -6.65
N LEU A 110 0.17 -11.77 -5.63
CA LEU A 110 1.39 -11.00 -5.37
C LEU A 110 2.61 -11.92 -5.18
N GLN A 111 2.49 -12.92 -4.30
CA GLN A 111 3.60 -13.84 -3.98
C GLN A 111 3.94 -14.81 -5.12
N SER A 112 3.10 -14.93 -6.15
CA SER A 112 3.38 -15.72 -7.36
C SER A 112 4.24 -14.98 -8.40
N ILE A 113 4.44 -13.68 -8.24
CA ILE A 113 5.21 -12.87 -9.20
C ILE A 113 6.69 -13.21 -9.11
N ASP A 114 7.33 -13.42 -10.26
CA ASP A 114 8.78 -13.62 -10.34
C ASP A 114 9.51 -12.30 -10.03
N ILE A 115 10.20 -12.27 -8.90
CA ILE A 115 10.95 -11.11 -8.41
C ILE A 115 12.37 -11.00 -8.94
N SER A 116 12.85 -11.95 -9.76
CA SER A 116 14.25 -12.01 -10.22
C SER A 116 14.71 -10.74 -10.96
N ASN A 117 13.79 -10.02 -11.60
CA ASN A 117 14.04 -8.77 -12.30
C ASN A 117 13.23 -7.59 -11.72
N CYS A 118 12.71 -7.70 -10.50
CA CYS A 118 12.00 -6.61 -9.85
C CYS A 118 13.00 -5.50 -9.45
N PRO A 119 12.86 -4.28 -9.97
CA PRO A 119 13.77 -3.20 -9.64
C PRO A 119 13.39 -2.46 -8.35
N PHE A 120 12.27 -2.84 -7.72
CA PHE A 120 11.73 -2.16 -6.56
C PHE A 120 11.99 -2.96 -5.29
N SER A 121 12.39 -2.28 -4.23
CA SER A 121 12.55 -2.85 -2.89
C SER A 121 11.58 -2.20 -1.92
N SER A 122 11.02 -3.00 -1.03
CA SER A 122 10.28 -2.62 0.17
C SER A 122 10.74 -3.48 1.35
N GLN A 123 11.99 -3.97 1.28
CA GLN A 123 12.64 -4.73 2.33
C GLN A 123 12.81 -3.89 3.60
N ILE A 124 12.92 -4.56 4.73
CA ILE A 124 13.01 -3.94 6.06
C ILE A 124 14.09 -2.87 6.12
N ASP A 125 15.30 -3.14 5.60
CA ASP A 125 16.39 -2.18 5.64
C ASP A 125 16.05 -0.90 4.88
N MET A 126 15.44 -1.01 3.68
CA MET A 126 15.00 0.14 2.90
C MET A 126 13.90 0.94 3.62
N ARG A 127 12.92 0.24 4.21
CA ARG A 127 11.84 0.88 4.96
C ARG A 127 12.36 1.59 6.22
N LEU A 128 13.34 1.03 6.92
CA LEU A 128 13.97 1.69 8.07
C LEU A 128 14.80 2.92 7.66
N GLU A 129 15.51 2.87 6.52
CA GLU A 129 16.19 4.05 5.96
C GLU A 129 15.19 5.15 5.59
N GLU A 130 14.07 4.77 4.99
CA GLU A 130 12.97 5.69 4.68
C GLU A 130 12.38 6.30 5.95
N LEU A 131 12.09 5.47 6.96
CA LEU A 131 11.55 5.93 8.24
C LEU A 131 12.49 6.91 8.95
N ASP A 132 13.81 6.67 8.92
CA ASP A 132 14.81 7.60 9.43
C ASP A 132 14.74 8.96 8.70
N TYR A 133 14.55 8.92 7.37
CA TYR A 133 14.34 10.14 6.58
C TYR A 133 13.05 10.86 6.99
N LEU A 134 11.94 10.13 7.12
CA LEU A 134 10.65 10.71 7.51
C LEU A 134 10.72 11.34 8.91
N LEU A 135 11.30 10.64 9.88
CA LEU A 135 11.51 11.16 11.25
C LEU A 135 12.36 12.44 11.27
N LYS A 136 13.48 12.46 10.55
CA LYS A 136 14.38 13.62 10.47
C LYS A 136 13.75 14.85 9.83
N ASN A 137 12.76 14.64 8.95
CA ASN A 137 12.07 15.73 8.25
C ASN A 137 10.70 16.06 8.86
N GLY A 138 10.28 15.40 9.94
CA GLY A 138 8.98 15.62 10.58
C GLY A 138 7.80 15.19 9.70
N LEU A 139 7.99 14.14 8.93
CA LEU A 139 7.01 13.58 7.97
C LEU A 139 6.43 12.25 8.42
N ALA A 140 7.04 11.57 9.40
CA ALA A 140 6.55 10.34 10.00
C ALA A 140 5.33 10.63 10.88
N ASP A 141 4.39 9.67 10.99
CA ASP A 141 3.34 9.75 12.00
C ASP A 141 3.95 9.45 13.39
N THR A 142 4.07 10.50 14.19
CA THR A 142 4.59 10.44 15.56
C THR A 142 3.50 10.68 16.60
N ASP A 143 2.24 10.81 16.17
CA ASP A 143 1.11 10.94 17.08
C ASP A 143 0.64 9.55 17.53
N ILE A 144 1.06 9.15 18.73
CA ILE A 144 0.73 7.84 19.31
C ILE A 144 -0.78 7.58 19.44
N SER A 145 -1.62 8.61 19.32
CA SER A 145 -3.08 8.44 19.32
C SER A 145 -3.61 7.85 18.00
N ASN A 146 -2.79 7.83 16.94
CA ASN A 146 -3.09 7.21 15.66
C ASN A 146 -2.63 5.74 15.60
N TRP A 147 -1.75 5.34 16.54
CA TRP A 147 -1.20 3.99 16.57
C TRP A 147 -2.21 2.98 17.09
N GLU A 148 -2.01 1.72 16.78
CA GLU A 148 -2.90 0.66 17.25
C GLU A 148 -2.93 0.56 18.78
N ASP A 149 -4.10 0.31 19.37
CA ASP A 149 -4.28 0.15 20.83
C ASP A 149 -3.39 -0.95 21.44
N SER A 150 -2.94 -1.91 20.62
CA SER A 150 -2.07 -3.00 21.04
C SER A 150 -0.59 -2.63 21.09
N THR A 151 -0.21 -1.44 20.58
CA THR A 151 1.19 -0.98 20.56
C THR A 151 1.66 -0.61 21.96
N GLU A 152 2.71 -1.30 22.45
CA GLU A 152 3.28 -1.06 23.78
C GLU A 152 4.23 0.15 23.83
N PHE A 153 4.63 0.69 22.66
CA PHE A 153 5.51 1.83 22.56
C PHE A 153 4.73 3.15 22.70
N THR A 154 5.33 4.11 23.37
CA THR A 154 4.79 5.48 23.54
C THR A 154 5.78 6.57 23.11
N ASP A 155 6.94 6.17 22.60
CA ASP A 155 7.97 7.06 22.07
C ASP A 155 8.42 6.57 20.68
N PRO A 156 8.22 7.38 19.62
CA PRO A 156 8.65 7.02 18.26
C PRO A 156 10.12 6.67 18.12
N GLN A 157 10.99 7.29 18.92
CA GLN A 157 12.45 7.00 18.89
C GLN A 157 12.77 5.64 19.53
N GLU A 158 12.05 5.28 20.59
CA GLU A 158 12.18 3.96 21.20
C GLU A 158 11.69 2.86 20.25
N LEU A 159 10.54 3.08 19.58
CA LEU A 159 10.02 2.16 18.57
C LEU A 159 11.00 2.02 17.40
N TYR A 160 11.48 3.11 16.82
CA TYR A 160 12.45 3.07 15.73
C TYR A 160 13.71 2.28 16.11
N LYS A 161 14.24 2.54 17.31
CA LYS A 161 15.43 1.81 17.80
C LYS A 161 15.15 0.33 17.96
N TRP A 162 13.99 -0.04 18.51
CA TRP A 162 13.59 -1.44 18.68
C TRP A 162 13.48 -2.13 17.31
N LEU A 163 12.87 -1.50 16.32
CA LEU A 163 12.75 -2.01 14.96
C LEU A 163 14.14 -2.28 14.33
N CYS A 164 15.09 -1.37 14.51
CA CYS A 164 16.45 -1.57 14.03
C CYS A 164 17.19 -2.75 14.70
N ASP A 165 16.95 -2.96 16.00
CA ASP A 165 17.63 -3.96 16.80
C ASP A 165 17.01 -5.38 16.66
N ASN A 166 15.73 -5.48 16.20
CA ASN A 166 14.95 -6.72 16.21
C ASN A 166 14.47 -7.18 14.83
N LYS A 167 15.20 -6.82 13.77
CA LYS A 167 14.84 -7.19 12.39
C LYS A 167 14.71 -8.70 12.21
N PRO A 168 13.54 -9.22 11.75
CA PRO A 168 13.41 -10.63 11.42
C PRO A 168 14.15 -10.98 10.13
N GLN A 169 14.41 -12.26 9.91
CA GLN A 169 14.92 -12.73 8.63
C GLN A 169 13.82 -12.72 7.58
N GLU A 170 14.06 -12.03 6.45
CA GLU A 170 13.10 -11.91 5.36
C GLU A 170 13.09 -13.14 4.44
N GLU A 171 11.90 -13.55 4.00
CA GLU A 171 11.65 -14.46 2.89
C GLU A 171 11.04 -13.64 1.76
N LEU A 172 11.86 -13.29 0.77
CA LEU A 172 11.48 -12.28 -0.24
C LEU A 172 10.46 -12.80 -1.25
N VAL A 173 9.40 -12.02 -1.42
CA VAL A 173 8.37 -12.14 -2.45
C VAL A 173 8.09 -10.75 -3.04
N PHE A 174 7.21 -10.64 -4.05
CA PHE A 174 6.64 -9.36 -4.41
C PHE A 174 5.52 -9.01 -3.43
N SER A 175 5.55 -7.80 -2.90
CA SER A 175 4.61 -7.29 -1.91
C SER A 175 3.98 -5.98 -2.41
N HIS A 176 2.74 -5.73 -1.99
CA HIS A 176 2.05 -4.46 -2.18
C HIS A 176 2.52 -3.39 -1.20
N GLY A 177 2.72 -3.78 0.05
CA GLY A 177 3.09 -2.88 1.14
C GLY A 177 1.93 -2.12 1.79
N ASP A 178 0.72 -2.19 1.19
CA ASP A 178 -0.53 -1.63 1.71
C ASP A 178 -1.72 -2.33 1.03
N ILE A 179 -1.94 -3.59 1.35
CA ILE A 179 -2.81 -4.54 0.63
C ILE A 179 -4.31 -4.24 0.75
N SER A 180 -4.73 -3.31 1.61
CA SER A 180 -6.14 -2.90 1.72
C SER A 180 -6.65 -2.17 0.46
N ASN A 181 -5.73 -1.69 -0.39
CA ASN A 181 -6.04 -0.94 -1.60
C ASN A 181 -6.38 -1.86 -2.78
N LEU A 182 -7.57 -2.46 -2.73
CA LEU A 182 -8.08 -3.38 -3.76
C LEU A 182 -9.45 -2.93 -4.29
N PHE A 183 -9.62 -3.05 -5.62
CA PHE A 183 -10.93 -3.02 -6.28
C PHE A 183 -11.27 -4.39 -6.86
N ILE A 184 -12.55 -4.73 -6.82
CA ILE A 184 -13.09 -5.97 -7.39
C ILE A 184 -13.99 -5.60 -8.57
N CYS A 185 -13.63 -6.09 -9.76
CA CYS A 185 -14.39 -5.89 -10.98
C CYS A 185 -14.59 -7.24 -11.68
N ASN A 186 -15.85 -7.69 -11.83
CA ASN A 186 -16.18 -9.00 -12.44
C ASN A 186 -15.43 -10.17 -11.80
N ASP A 187 -15.35 -10.20 -10.47
CA ASP A 187 -14.61 -11.17 -9.66
C ASP A 187 -13.07 -11.16 -9.85
N GLU A 188 -12.53 -10.21 -10.61
CA GLU A 188 -11.10 -10.00 -10.75
C GLU A 188 -10.61 -8.93 -9.78
N ILE A 189 -9.42 -9.15 -9.22
CA ILE A 189 -8.76 -8.23 -8.29
C ILE A 189 -7.95 -7.22 -9.08
N TYR A 190 -8.15 -5.94 -8.78
CA TYR A 190 -7.35 -4.81 -9.25
C TYR A 190 -6.62 -4.18 -8.08
N PHE A 191 -5.33 -3.93 -8.25
CA PHE A 191 -4.47 -3.31 -7.25
C PHE A 191 -4.27 -1.83 -7.58
N PHE A 192 -4.33 -0.98 -6.57
CA PHE A 192 -4.06 0.45 -6.71
C PHE A 192 -3.27 0.96 -5.49
N ASP A 193 -2.80 2.21 -5.54
CA ASP A 193 -1.86 2.79 -4.57
C ASP A 193 -0.57 1.98 -4.42
N LEU A 194 0.13 1.85 -5.54
CA LEU A 194 1.23 0.90 -5.74
C LEU A 194 2.61 1.47 -5.38
N ALA A 195 2.67 2.66 -4.79
CA ALA A 195 3.95 3.32 -4.52
C ALA A 195 4.83 2.53 -3.53
N ARG A 196 4.22 1.78 -2.59
CA ARG A 196 4.91 0.93 -1.61
C ARG A 196 5.33 -0.44 -2.15
N CYS A 197 4.89 -0.83 -3.36
CA CYS A 197 5.20 -2.15 -3.92
C CYS A 197 6.70 -2.38 -4.13
N GLY A 198 7.10 -3.65 -3.98
CA GLY A 198 8.46 -4.09 -4.22
C GLY A 198 8.75 -5.47 -3.64
N THR A 199 10.01 -5.87 -3.69
CA THR A 199 10.45 -7.07 -2.97
C THR A 199 10.48 -6.82 -1.48
N ALA A 200 9.79 -7.66 -0.70
CA ALA A 200 9.71 -7.58 0.76
C ALA A 200 9.53 -8.95 1.39
N ASP A 201 9.51 -9.02 2.72
CA ASP A 201 9.15 -10.26 3.40
C ASP A 201 7.72 -10.66 3.03
N LYS A 202 7.50 -11.94 2.80
CA LYS A 202 6.17 -12.51 2.52
C LYS A 202 5.13 -12.20 3.60
N TRP A 203 5.57 -11.83 4.80
CA TRP A 203 4.69 -11.51 5.92
C TRP A 203 4.18 -10.07 5.90
N LEU A 204 4.81 -9.16 5.18
CA LEU A 204 4.40 -7.76 5.16
C LEU A 204 2.92 -7.59 4.80
N ASP A 205 2.49 -8.06 3.64
CA ASP A 205 1.08 -7.95 3.21
C ASP A 205 0.14 -8.84 4.05
N ILE A 206 0.63 -9.99 4.53
CA ILE A 206 -0.13 -10.86 5.43
C ILE A 206 -0.43 -10.13 6.74
N SER A 207 0.53 -9.39 7.28
CA SER A 207 0.38 -8.60 8.51
C SER A 207 -0.68 -7.51 8.35
N MET A 208 -0.67 -6.82 7.21
CA MET A 208 -1.69 -5.82 6.89
C MET A 208 -3.09 -6.46 6.77
N CYS A 209 -3.20 -7.61 6.10
CA CYS A 209 -4.47 -8.36 6.03
C CYS A 209 -4.97 -8.79 7.41
N VAL A 210 -4.07 -9.24 8.29
CA VAL A 210 -4.44 -9.61 9.67
C VAL A 210 -4.98 -8.41 10.43
N ARG A 211 -4.37 -7.22 10.30
CA ARG A 211 -4.87 -5.98 10.87
C ARG A 211 -6.27 -5.65 10.38
N GLU A 212 -6.48 -5.67 9.07
CA GLU A 212 -7.79 -5.39 8.46
C GLU A 212 -8.87 -6.36 8.98
N ILE A 213 -8.58 -7.67 9.01
CA ILE A 213 -9.51 -8.68 9.50
C ILE A 213 -9.87 -8.44 10.97
N ARG A 214 -8.89 -8.08 11.81
CA ARG A 214 -9.13 -7.78 13.23
C ARG A 214 -10.00 -6.53 13.40
N ASN A 215 -9.72 -5.47 12.63
CA ASN A 215 -10.42 -4.19 12.71
C ASN A 215 -11.85 -4.27 12.18
N PHE A 216 -12.09 -5.01 11.09
CA PHE A 216 -13.44 -5.14 10.53
C PHE A 216 -14.34 -6.10 11.32
N PHE A 217 -13.81 -7.23 11.76
CA PHE A 217 -14.68 -8.32 12.20
C PHE A 217 -14.63 -8.61 13.69
N HIS A 218 -13.59 -8.19 14.42
CA HIS A 218 -13.43 -8.40 15.87
C HIS A 218 -13.66 -9.86 16.31
N ASN A 219 -13.32 -10.85 15.45
CA ASN A 219 -13.54 -12.27 15.66
C ASN A 219 -12.34 -13.09 15.16
N SER A 220 -11.65 -13.76 16.07
CA SER A 220 -10.44 -14.55 15.79
C SER A 220 -10.66 -15.75 14.83
N GLU A 221 -11.90 -16.25 14.68
CA GLU A 221 -12.21 -17.32 13.72
C GLU A 221 -11.98 -16.86 12.27
N PHE A 222 -12.13 -15.56 11.98
CA PHE A 222 -11.88 -15.03 10.64
C PHE A 222 -10.38 -14.92 10.33
N GLU A 223 -9.54 -14.59 11.30
CA GLU A 223 -8.09 -14.65 11.15
C GLU A 223 -7.64 -16.11 10.91
N LYS A 224 -8.19 -17.06 11.65
CA LYS A 224 -7.94 -18.49 11.44
C LYS A 224 -8.35 -18.94 10.04
N LEU A 225 -9.54 -18.54 9.58
CA LEU A 225 -10.02 -18.83 8.22
C LEU A 225 -9.06 -18.27 7.15
N PHE A 226 -8.53 -17.06 7.35
CA PHE A 226 -7.56 -16.46 6.44
C PHE A 226 -6.30 -17.34 6.32
N PHE A 227 -5.72 -17.79 7.44
CA PHE A 227 -4.56 -18.68 7.42
C PHE A 227 -4.86 -20.06 6.84
N GLU A 228 -6.06 -20.60 7.09
CA GLU A 228 -6.55 -21.83 6.43
C GLU A 228 -6.62 -21.66 4.90
N MET A 229 -7.14 -20.51 4.42
CA MET A 229 -7.18 -20.19 2.98
C MET A 229 -5.80 -20.00 2.38
N LEU A 230 -4.84 -19.43 3.13
CA LEU A 230 -3.45 -19.33 2.69
C LEU A 230 -2.73 -20.69 2.69
N GLY A 231 -3.17 -21.63 3.52
CA GLY A 231 -2.55 -22.95 3.69
C GLY A 231 -1.24 -22.86 4.49
N MET A 232 -1.17 -21.97 5.48
CA MET A 232 0.01 -21.77 6.32
C MET A 232 -0.38 -21.46 7.77
N GLU A 233 0.56 -21.66 8.68
CA GLU A 233 0.40 -21.28 10.09
C GLU A 233 0.86 -19.82 10.30
N PRO A 234 0.24 -19.06 11.24
CA PRO A 234 0.63 -17.69 11.54
C PRO A 234 2.02 -17.60 12.17
N ASN A 235 2.78 -16.58 11.81
CA ASN A 235 4.01 -16.17 12.48
C ASN A 235 3.79 -14.83 13.18
N TYR A 236 3.31 -14.88 14.41
CA TYR A 236 2.95 -13.67 15.17
C TYR A 236 4.15 -12.78 15.51
N GLU A 237 5.38 -13.29 15.53
CA GLU A 237 6.58 -12.47 15.70
C GLU A 237 6.78 -11.55 14.50
N LYS A 238 6.67 -12.07 13.27
CA LYS A 238 6.78 -11.29 12.06
C LYS A 238 5.59 -10.35 11.86
N ILE A 239 4.37 -10.84 12.10
CA ILE A 239 3.16 -10.01 12.05
C ILE A 239 3.30 -8.80 12.98
N ASN A 240 3.70 -9.01 14.23
CA ASN A 240 3.87 -7.91 15.17
C ASN A 240 4.97 -6.94 14.74
N TYR A 241 6.08 -7.44 14.18
CA TYR A 241 7.14 -6.57 13.69
C TYR A 241 6.67 -5.67 12.55
N ASP A 242 5.96 -6.24 11.55
CA ASP A 242 5.48 -5.48 10.39
C ASP A 242 4.43 -4.44 10.79
N LEU A 243 3.50 -4.78 11.70
CA LEU A 243 2.51 -3.84 12.21
C LEU A 243 3.17 -2.68 12.95
N LEU A 244 4.16 -2.97 13.83
CA LEU A 244 4.92 -1.92 14.52
C LEU A 244 5.73 -1.05 13.55
N LEU A 245 6.26 -1.63 12.47
CA LEU A 245 6.97 -0.86 11.45
C LEU A 245 6.04 0.09 10.70
N ASP A 246 4.78 -0.28 10.51
CA ASP A 246 3.80 0.52 9.78
C ASP A 246 3.20 1.68 10.59
N GLU A 247 3.31 1.67 11.93
CA GLU A 247 2.74 2.70 12.81
C GLU A 247 3.22 4.14 12.52
N MET A 248 4.39 4.27 11.92
CA MET A 248 4.99 5.58 11.66
C MET A 248 4.98 6.01 10.18
N PHE A 249 4.25 5.26 9.32
CA PHE A 249 4.16 5.56 7.88
C PHE A 249 2.84 6.18 7.46
#